data_cb1ef2ea9c1d46e532efcc9dca42248c
#
_entry.id   cb1ef2ea9c1d46e532efcc9dca42248c
#
_cell.length_a   1.000
_cell.length_b   1.000
_cell.length_c   1.000
_cell.angle_alpha   90.00
_cell.angle_beta   90.00
_cell.angle_gamma   90.00
#
_symmetry.space_group_name_H-M   'P 1'
#
loop_
_entity.id
_entity.type
_entity.pdbx_description
1 polymer ?
#
loop_
_entity_poly.entity_id
_entity_poly.type
_entity_poly.pdbx_seq_one_letter_code
_entity_poly.pdbx_strand_id
1 'polypeptide(L)'
;EELALANWRRLELDVMNAWANGEVITTNPQTGDTYTVSYGFAAGRYQTAATAWDDAGANAYDLLLTWLQTAIENVGPIEGVMLRLATRNAIQVDAPNPMPGAQTGLKVMLPVLEQRIQDELGSPFRFYTNENTVETFDDGGTAKSSVKVWPAQKVAVIPAGQRVGSTAFAPVTRAFDISAQTPGAGVDVRGVTIYHEAGNAGRELTVEAQVNPMPDPDEQKMYVIDAGV
;
A
#
# COMPACT_ATOMS: atom_id res chain seq x y z
N GLU A 1 -24.01 2.31 3.32
CA GLU A 1 -22.82 3.19 3.15
C GLU A 1 -21.62 2.73 4.00
N GLU A 2 -21.81 2.43 5.30
CA GLU A 2 -20.72 2.02 6.19
C GLU A 2 -20.02 0.73 5.74
N LEU A 3 -20.78 -0.26 5.29
CA LEU A 3 -20.23 -1.53 4.83
C LEU A 3 -19.39 -1.38 3.55
N ALA A 4 -19.84 -0.54 2.62
CA ALA A 4 -19.08 -0.23 1.41
C ALA A 4 -17.77 0.48 1.74
N LEU A 5 -17.79 1.41 2.69
CA LEU A 5 -16.61 2.11 3.16
C LEU A 5 -15.60 1.18 3.86
N ALA A 6 -16.11 0.22 4.66
CA ALA A 6 -15.28 -0.78 5.31
C ALA A 6 -14.55 -1.67 4.28
N ASN A 7 -15.26 -2.09 3.22
CA ASN A 7 -14.65 -2.87 2.14
C ASN A 7 -13.57 -2.08 1.39
N TRP A 8 -13.79 -0.79 1.13
CA TRP A 8 -12.79 0.05 0.49
C TRP A 8 -11.54 0.24 1.35
N ARG A 9 -11.71 0.43 2.66
CA ARG A 9 -10.59 0.53 3.60
C ARG A 9 -9.81 -0.78 3.68
N ARG A 10 -10.52 -1.91 3.64
CA ARG A 10 -9.87 -3.23 3.60
C ARG A 10 -9.09 -3.41 2.31
N LEU A 11 -9.67 -3.07 1.17
CA LEU A 11 -8.98 -3.12 -0.12
C LEU A 11 -7.73 -2.23 -0.13
N GLU A 12 -7.82 -1.00 0.40
CA GLU A 12 -6.66 -0.11 0.52
C GLU A 12 -5.53 -0.78 1.30
N LEU A 13 -5.85 -1.41 2.44
CA LEU A 13 -4.87 -2.12 3.25
C LEU A 13 -4.25 -3.30 2.48
N ASP A 14 -5.07 -4.10 1.82
CA ASP A 14 -4.60 -5.27 1.07
C ASP A 14 -3.73 -4.87 -0.14
N VAL A 15 -4.10 -3.81 -0.87
CA VAL A 15 -3.29 -3.26 -1.97
C VAL A 15 -1.94 -2.75 -1.48
N MET A 16 -1.93 -2.02 -0.37
CA MET A 16 -0.68 -1.49 0.20
C MET A 16 0.21 -2.60 0.75
N ASN A 17 -0.37 -3.64 1.36
CA ASN A 17 0.39 -4.82 1.80
C ASN A 17 0.95 -5.60 0.61
N ALA A 18 0.16 -5.82 -0.45
CA ALA A 18 0.63 -6.46 -1.67
C ALA A 18 1.83 -5.69 -2.27
N TRP A 19 1.74 -4.37 -2.29
CA TRP A 19 2.83 -3.54 -2.82
C TRP A 19 4.06 -3.52 -1.90
N ALA A 20 3.86 -3.38 -0.58
CA ALA A 20 4.96 -3.26 0.37
C ALA A 20 5.68 -4.58 0.67
N ASN A 21 4.93 -5.68 0.72
CA ASN A 21 5.42 -6.98 1.18
C ASN A 21 5.41 -8.06 0.08
N GLY A 22 4.79 -7.79 -1.07
CA GLY A 22 4.57 -8.78 -2.13
C GLY A 22 3.58 -9.87 -1.74
N GLU A 23 2.79 -9.64 -0.68
CA GLU A 23 1.83 -10.62 -0.18
C GLU A 23 0.62 -9.95 0.47
N VAL A 24 -0.49 -10.66 0.50
CA VAL A 24 -1.69 -10.31 1.26
C VAL A 24 -2.06 -11.47 2.16
N ILE A 25 -2.24 -11.15 3.44
CA ILE A 25 -2.69 -12.12 4.44
C ILE A 25 -4.17 -11.85 4.72
N THR A 26 -5.00 -12.84 4.49
CA THR A 26 -6.44 -12.78 4.76
C THR A 26 -6.85 -13.90 5.71
N THR A 27 -7.71 -13.58 6.66
CA THR A 27 -8.25 -14.57 7.60
C THR A 27 -9.71 -14.84 7.25
N ASN A 28 -10.08 -16.10 7.17
CA ASN A 28 -11.48 -16.50 7.04
C ASN A 28 -12.22 -16.23 8.37
N PRO A 29 -13.18 -15.32 8.41
CA PRO A 29 -13.84 -14.95 9.66
C PRO A 29 -14.70 -16.08 10.25
N GLN A 30 -15.05 -17.10 9.47
CA GLN A 30 -15.86 -18.22 9.93
C GLN A 30 -15.05 -19.36 10.55
N THR A 31 -13.86 -19.62 10.03
CA THR A 31 -13.00 -20.73 10.47
C THR A 31 -11.80 -20.28 11.26
N GLY A 32 -11.43 -18.99 11.19
CA GLY A 32 -10.19 -18.46 11.75
C GLY A 32 -8.93 -18.85 10.94
N ASP A 33 -9.09 -19.56 9.82
CA ASP A 33 -7.97 -19.97 9.00
C ASP A 33 -7.36 -18.76 8.29
N THR A 34 -6.03 -18.70 8.29
CA THR A 34 -5.29 -17.64 7.63
C THR A 34 -4.72 -18.13 6.30
N TYR A 35 -4.97 -17.38 5.25
CA TYR A 35 -4.47 -17.65 3.91
C TYR A 35 -3.52 -16.52 3.50
N THR A 36 -2.37 -16.90 2.98
CA THR A 36 -1.40 -15.96 2.41
C THR A 36 -1.42 -16.09 0.90
N VAL A 37 -1.70 -14.97 0.22
CA VAL A 37 -1.57 -14.87 -1.22
C VAL A 37 -0.25 -14.15 -1.49
N SER A 38 0.74 -14.89 -2.01
CA SER A 38 2.04 -14.34 -2.34
C SER A 38 2.11 -13.99 -3.82
N TYR A 39 2.41 -12.75 -4.12
CA TYR A 39 2.68 -12.25 -5.48
C TYR A 39 4.18 -12.27 -5.78
N GLY A 40 4.99 -12.10 -4.73
CA GLY A 40 6.44 -12.00 -4.85
C GLY A 40 6.93 -10.68 -5.43
N PHE A 41 8.22 -10.62 -5.64
CA PHE A 41 8.88 -9.54 -6.37
C PHE A 41 9.75 -10.15 -7.46
N ALA A 42 9.86 -9.50 -8.60
CA ALA A 42 10.84 -9.90 -9.60
C ALA A 42 12.27 -9.81 -9.01
N ALA A 43 13.17 -10.65 -9.52
CA ALA A 43 14.52 -10.76 -9.01
C ALA A 43 15.22 -9.39 -8.95
N GLY A 44 15.84 -9.08 -7.81
CA GLY A 44 16.56 -7.84 -7.57
C GLY A 44 15.69 -6.60 -7.31
N ARG A 45 14.37 -6.75 -7.18
CA ARG A 45 13.44 -5.63 -6.96
C ARG A 45 12.97 -5.47 -5.52
N TYR A 46 13.47 -6.31 -4.65
CA TYR A 46 13.32 -6.14 -3.22
C TYR A 46 14.71 -6.02 -2.60
N GLN A 47 14.97 -4.89 -1.96
CA GLN A 47 16.24 -4.59 -1.32
C GLN A 47 16.05 -4.49 0.18
N THR A 48 16.99 -5.00 0.95
CA THR A 48 16.96 -4.92 2.42
C THR A 48 18.20 -4.19 2.90
N ALA A 49 18.02 -3.17 3.73
CA ALA A 49 19.12 -2.46 4.37
C ALA A 49 19.82 -3.39 5.37
N ALA A 50 21.15 -3.36 5.36
CA ALA A 50 21.95 -4.12 6.32
C ALA A 50 21.88 -3.53 7.73
N THR A 51 21.62 -2.23 7.82
CA THR A 51 21.47 -1.46 9.07
C THR A 51 20.18 -0.64 8.95
N ALA A 52 19.39 -0.63 10.00
CA ALA A 52 18.17 0.17 10.02
C ALA A 52 18.48 1.66 9.78
N TRP A 53 17.66 2.33 8.98
CA TRP A 53 17.94 3.70 8.55
C TRP A 53 17.84 4.74 9.68
N ASP A 54 17.23 4.39 10.79
CA ASP A 54 17.19 5.22 12.01
C ASP A 54 18.40 5.01 12.94
N ASP A 55 19.23 4.00 12.65
CA ASP A 55 20.46 3.76 13.40
C ASP A 55 21.58 4.73 13.00
N ALA A 56 22.44 5.04 13.96
CA ALA A 56 23.59 5.90 13.72
C ALA A 56 24.57 5.26 12.71
N GLY A 57 24.87 5.99 11.64
CA GLY A 57 25.79 5.53 10.59
C GLY A 57 25.17 4.63 9.53
N ALA A 58 23.84 4.61 9.43
CA ALA A 58 23.12 3.81 8.44
C ALA A 58 23.34 4.25 6.99
N ASN A 59 23.77 5.49 6.75
CA ASN A 59 23.91 6.08 5.41
C ASN A 59 22.64 5.99 4.56
N ALA A 60 21.49 6.28 5.18
CA ALA A 60 20.17 6.12 4.58
C ALA A 60 20.01 6.90 3.26
N TYR A 61 20.58 8.09 3.19
CA TYR A 61 20.54 8.94 1.99
C TYR A 61 21.32 8.31 0.81
N ASP A 62 22.54 7.89 1.03
CA ASP A 62 23.39 7.31 -0.02
C ASP A 62 22.85 5.96 -0.50
N LEU A 63 22.34 5.15 0.43
CA LEU A 63 21.68 3.89 0.10
C LEU A 63 20.41 4.12 -0.73
N LEU A 64 19.59 5.10 -0.35
CA LEU A 64 18.42 5.47 -1.12
C LEU A 64 18.81 5.86 -2.55
N LEU A 65 19.78 6.74 -2.73
CA LEU A 65 20.24 7.16 -4.07
C LEU A 65 20.70 5.98 -4.91
N THR A 66 21.53 5.10 -4.34
CA THR A 66 22.03 3.91 -5.02
C THR A 66 20.90 3.01 -5.50
N TRP A 67 19.90 2.78 -4.64
CA TRP A 67 18.77 1.93 -4.98
C TRP A 67 17.76 2.59 -5.92
N LEU A 68 17.62 3.92 -5.86
CA LEU A 68 16.82 4.64 -6.85
C LEU A 68 17.44 4.57 -8.25
N GLN A 69 18.76 4.67 -8.36
CA GLN A 69 19.47 4.46 -9.64
C GLN A 69 19.23 3.04 -10.17
N THR A 70 19.37 2.03 -9.31
CA THR A 70 19.06 0.65 -9.65
C THR A 70 17.59 0.47 -10.03
N ALA A 71 16.67 1.16 -9.35
CA ALA A 71 15.24 1.13 -9.68
C ALA A 71 14.97 1.72 -11.07
N ILE A 72 15.60 2.83 -11.43
CA ILE A 72 15.48 3.42 -12.77
C ILE A 72 15.90 2.43 -13.86
N GLU A 73 16.97 1.69 -13.64
CA GLU A 73 17.44 0.66 -14.57
C GLU A 73 16.43 -0.50 -14.73
N ASN A 74 15.72 -0.84 -13.64
CA ASN A 74 14.81 -1.99 -13.59
C ASN A 74 13.38 -1.67 -13.99
N VAL A 75 12.83 -0.54 -13.51
CA VAL A 75 11.41 -0.17 -13.71
C VAL A 75 11.21 1.04 -14.62
N GLY A 76 12.29 1.68 -15.03
CA GLY A 76 12.25 2.89 -15.85
C GLY A 76 12.16 4.18 -15.03
N PRO A 77 11.80 5.30 -15.65
CA PRO A 77 11.71 6.60 -14.96
C PRO A 77 10.82 6.52 -13.73
N ILE A 78 11.24 7.19 -12.67
CA ILE A 78 10.52 7.26 -11.40
C ILE A 78 10.05 8.68 -11.13
N GLU A 79 8.93 8.85 -10.43
CA GLU A 79 8.44 10.17 -9.98
C GLU A 79 8.64 10.39 -8.49
N GLY A 80 8.94 9.34 -7.74
CA GLY A 80 9.18 9.46 -6.31
C GLY A 80 9.14 8.15 -5.56
N VAL A 81 9.01 8.26 -4.25
CA VAL A 81 8.88 7.11 -3.34
C VAL A 81 7.74 7.32 -2.36
N MET A 82 7.06 6.23 -2.02
CA MET A 82 6.11 6.17 -0.93
C MET A 82 6.76 5.58 0.31
N LEU A 83 6.60 6.25 1.45
CA LEU A 83 7.18 5.83 2.72
C LEU A 83 6.44 6.45 3.90
N ARG A 84 6.78 6.07 5.12
CA ARG A 84 6.26 6.73 6.32
C ARG A 84 7.13 7.92 6.74
N LEU A 85 6.53 8.78 7.55
CA LEU A 85 7.20 9.98 8.07
C LEU A 85 8.48 9.66 8.86
N ALA A 86 8.50 8.55 9.62
CA ALA A 86 9.68 8.11 10.37
C ALA A 86 10.86 7.84 9.44
N THR A 87 10.66 7.03 8.40
CA THR A 87 11.68 6.70 7.40
C THR A 87 12.17 7.93 6.64
N ARG A 88 11.25 8.83 6.25
CA ARG A 88 11.63 10.11 5.63
C ARG A 88 12.50 10.95 6.55
N ASN A 89 12.15 11.00 7.84
CA ASN A 89 12.94 11.75 8.80
C ASN A 89 14.36 11.20 8.95
N ALA A 90 14.54 9.87 8.93
CA ALA A 90 15.85 9.24 8.95
C ALA A 90 16.71 9.70 7.75
N ILE A 91 16.15 9.66 6.55
CA ILE A 91 16.83 10.16 5.33
C ILE A 91 17.19 11.66 5.45
N GLN A 92 16.28 12.49 5.99
CA GLN A 92 16.53 13.93 6.15
C GLN A 92 17.65 14.24 7.16
N VAL A 93 17.81 13.40 8.19
CA VAL A 93 18.90 13.57 9.18
C VAL A 93 20.23 13.13 8.62
N ASP A 94 20.23 12.08 7.82
CA ASP A 94 21.46 11.50 7.24
C ASP A 94 21.95 12.28 6.00
N ALA A 95 21.04 12.94 5.29
CA ALA A 95 21.39 13.70 4.09
C ALA A 95 22.42 14.80 4.37
N PRO A 96 23.44 14.97 3.50
CA PRO A 96 24.45 16.00 3.67
C PRO A 96 23.84 17.39 3.75
N ASN A 97 24.13 18.14 4.80
CA ASN A 97 23.62 19.50 4.95
C ASN A 97 24.39 20.48 4.02
N PRO A 98 23.71 21.24 3.16
CA PRO A 98 24.38 22.17 2.25
C PRO A 98 24.98 23.41 2.93
N MET A 99 24.67 23.66 4.21
CA MET A 99 25.19 24.83 4.91
C MET A 99 26.59 24.56 5.43
N PRO A 100 27.60 25.37 5.05
CA PRO A 100 28.95 25.27 5.61
C PRO A 100 28.91 25.44 7.14
N GLY A 101 29.50 24.48 7.87
CA GLY A 101 29.55 24.49 9.33
C GLY A 101 28.25 24.04 10.03
N ALA A 102 27.29 23.48 9.31
CA ALA A 102 26.12 22.89 9.92
C ALA A 102 26.51 21.70 10.82
N GLN A 103 25.86 21.63 11.98
CA GLN A 103 26.05 20.50 12.88
C GLN A 103 25.48 19.23 12.24
N THR A 104 26.19 18.12 12.43
CA THR A 104 25.68 16.78 12.06
C THR A 104 24.38 16.49 12.82
N GLY A 105 23.40 15.88 12.15
CA GLY A 105 22.10 15.51 12.73
C GLY A 105 21.01 16.58 12.61
N LEU A 106 21.27 17.70 11.94
CA LEU A 106 20.20 18.63 11.58
C LEU A 106 19.47 18.13 10.34
N LYS A 107 18.14 18.09 10.42
CA LYS A 107 17.30 17.68 9.28
C LYS A 107 17.44 18.64 8.10
N VAL A 108 17.76 18.10 6.93
CA VAL A 108 17.69 18.84 5.68
C VAL A 108 16.21 19.13 5.36
N MET A 109 15.91 20.35 4.92
CA MET A 109 14.55 20.72 4.54
C MET A 109 14.08 19.88 3.35
N LEU A 110 12.83 19.40 3.39
CA LEU A 110 12.29 18.51 2.39
C LEU A 110 12.44 19.00 0.94
N PRO A 111 12.11 20.26 0.61
CA PRO A 111 12.30 20.74 -0.77
C PRO A 111 13.75 20.72 -1.24
N VAL A 112 14.70 20.97 -0.32
CA VAL A 112 16.14 20.93 -0.63
C VAL A 112 16.60 19.50 -0.88
N LEU A 113 16.09 18.55 -0.09
CA LEU A 113 16.37 17.14 -0.26
C LEU A 113 15.81 16.61 -1.58
N GLU A 114 14.54 16.91 -1.89
CA GLU A 114 13.90 16.52 -3.15
C GLU A 114 14.65 17.10 -4.35
N GLN A 115 15.01 18.39 -4.31
CA GLN A 115 15.78 19.02 -5.39
C GLN A 115 17.13 18.33 -5.60
N ARG A 116 17.82 17.98 -4.53
CA ARG A 116 19.12 17.32 -4.63
C ARG A 116 19.01 15.93 -5.25
N ILE A 117 18.01 15.14 -4.81
CA ILE A 117 17.75 13.81 -5.41
C ILE A 117 17.37 13.99 -6.89
N GLN A 118 16.55 14.98 -7.20
CA GLN A 118 16.20 15.31 -8.58
C GLN A 118 17.44 15.65 -9.43
N ASP A 119 18.37 16.44 -8.91
CA ASP A 119 19.60 16.80 -9.61
C ASP A 119 20.49 15.57 -9.86
N GLU A 120 20.56 14.64 -8.90
CA GLU A 120 21.32 13.39 -9.02
C GLU A 120 20.67 12.38 -9.98
N LEU A 121 19.33 12.30 -9.99
CA LEU A 121 18.61 11.38 -10.86
C LEU A 121 18.30 11.96 -12.25
N GLY A 122 18.42 13.26 -12.43
CA GLY A 122 18.09 13.96 -13.68
C GLY A 122 16.60 13.95 -14.03
N SER A 123 15.72 13.68 -13.06
CA SER A 123 14.26 13.60 -13.25
C SER A 123 13.50 14.15 -12.04
N PRO A 124 12.27 14.66 -12.22
CA PRO A 124 11.45 15.12 -11.09
C PRO A 124 11.29 14.02 -10.05
N PHE A 125 11.45 14.37 -8.78
CA PHE A 125 11.37 13.43 -7.67
C PHE A 125 10.61 14.02 -6.49
N ARG A 126 9.79 13.21 -5.82
CA ARG A 126 9.04 13.60 -4.61
C ARG A 126 8.95 12.48 -3.60
N PHE A 127 8.85 12.89 -2.33
CA PHE A 127 8.51 12.00 -1.23
C PHE A 127 7.01 12.03 -0.96
N TYR A 128 6.35 10.90 -1.09
CA TYR A 128 4.95 10.70 -0.73
C TYR A 128 4.88 9.99 0.62
N THR A 129 4.33 10.67 1.63
CA THR A 129 4.17 10.06 2.96
C THR A 129 2.76 9.51 3.13
N ASN A 130 2.67 8.23 3.51
CA ASN A 130 1.41 7.60 3.85
C ASN A 130 1.36 7.29 5.34
N GLU A 131 0.55 8.08 6.07
CA GLU A 131 0.29 7.92 7.50
C GLU A 131 -1.16 7.49 7.79
N ASN A 132 -1.89 7.10 6.74
CA ASN A 132 -3.27 6.64 6.88
C ASN A 132 -3.37 5.46 7.84
N THR A 133 -4.46 5.43 8.58
CA THR A 133 -4.81 4.36 9.50
C THR A 133 -6.17 3.78 9.12
N VAL A 134 -6.29 2.47 9.24
CA VAL A 134 -7.55 1.76 9.10
C VAL A 134 -7.91 1.17 10.46
N GLU A 135 -9.15 1.35 10.86
CA GLU A 135 -9.70 0.64 12.02
C GLU A 135 -10.04 -0.79 11.60
N THR A 136 -9.48 -1.75 12.31
CA THR A 136 -9.81 -3.17 12.18
C THR A 136 -10.56 -3.62 13.42
N PHE A 137 -11.46 -4.58 13.24
CA PHE A 137 -12.19 -5.20 14.35
C PHE A 137 -11.55 -6.55 14.65
N ASP A 138 -11.60 -6.96 15.92
CA ASP A 138 -11.29 -8.35 16.29
C ASP A 138 -12.36 -9.31 15.74
N ASP A 139 -12.08 -10.60 15.79
CA ASP A 139 -13.00 -11.64 15.30
C ASP A 139 -14.36 -11.63 16.00
N GLY A 140 -14.48 -10.99 17.16
CA GLY A 140 -15.74 -10.76 17.90
C GLY A 140 -16.44 -9.45 17.56
N GLY A 141 -15.84 -8.60 16.70
CA GLY A 141 -16.40 -7.30 16.33
C GLY A 141 -16.42 -6.27 17.48
N THR A 142 -15.77 -6.56 18.59
CA THR A 142 -15.89 -5.81 19.84
C THR A 142 -14.72 -4.87 20.10
N ALA A 143 -13.51 -5.28 19.73
CA ALA A 143 -12.31 -4.44 19.89
C ALA A 143 -11.95 -3.77 18.56
N LYS A 144 -11.69 -2.47 18.62
CA LYS A 144 -11.16 -1.70 17.49
C LYS A 144 -9.66 -1.56 17.67
N SER A 145 -8.90 -2.00 16.69
CA SER A 145 -7.48 -1.68 16.58
C SER A 145 -7.26 -0.73 15.41
N SER A 146 -6.28 0.15 15.54
CA SER A 146 -5.90 1.07 14.49
C SER A 146 -4.60 0.59 13.85
N VAL A 147 -4.65 0.20 12.60
CA VAL A 147 -3.51 -0.32 11.84
C VAL A 147 -3.08 0.71 10.82
N LYS A 148 -1.78 0.97 10.73
CA LYS A 148 -1.21 1.82 9.68
C LYS A 148 -1.29 1.09 8.34
N VAL A 149 -1.80 1.79 7.34
CA VAL A 149 -1.96 1.24 5.99
C VAL A 149 -0.61 0.94 5.34
N TRP A 150 0.39 1.80 5.58
CA TRP A 150 1.75 1.61 5.07
C TRP A 150 2.71 1.13 6.17
N PRO A 151 3.50 0.05 5.95
CA PRO A 151 4.48 -0.42 6.92
C PRO A 151 5.59 0.62 7.17
N ALA A 152 6.07 0.71 8.41
CA ALA A 152 7.07 1.71 8.79
C ALA A 152 8.40 1.56 8.03
N GLN A 153 8.78 0.31 7.79
CA GLN A 153 10.10 -0.05 7.30
C GLN A 153 10.20 -0.11 5.76
N LYS A 154 9.10 0.13 5.05
CA LYS A 154 9.07 -0.05 3.59
C LYS A 154 9.11 1.29 2.86
N VAL A 155 9.90 1.32 1.80
CA VAL A 155 9.97 2.41 0.84
C VAL A 155 9.66 1.83 -0.53
N ALA A 156 8.53 2.20 -1.12
CA ALA A 156 8.17 1.76 -2.46
C ALA A 156 8.47 2.84 -3.49
N VAL A 157 9.09 2.44 -4.57
CA VAL A 157 9.36 3.31 -5.71
C VAL A 157 8.10 3.48 -6.54
N ILE A 158 7.80 4.71 -6.92
CA ILE A 158 6.66 5.07 -7.77
C ILE A 158 7.19 5.33 -9.18
N PRO A 159 6.93 4.42 -10.14
CA PRO A 159 7.34 4.63 -11.53
C PRO A 159 6.53 5.74 -12.19
N ALA A 160 7.20 6.59 -12.96
CA ALA A 160 6.57 7.74 -13.59
C ALA A 160 5.57 7.31 -14.68
N GLY A 161 4.33 7.81 -14.56
CA GLY A 161 3.29 7.59 -15.55
C GLY A 161 2.85 6.14 -15.74
N GLN A 162 3.25 5.22 -14.86
CA GLN A 162 2.91 3.80 -14.95
C GLN A 162 2.04 3.37 -13.77
N ARG A 163 1.22 2.35 -14.01
CA ARG A 163 0.46 1.69 -12.94
C ARG A 163 1.32 0.58 -12.33
N VAL A 164 1.33 0.47 -11.02
CA VAL A 164 2.07 -0.58 -10.27
C VAL A 164 1.26 -1.87 -10.14
N GLY A 165 0.00 -1.82 -10.56
CA GLY A 165 -0.90 -2.96 -10.50
C GLY A 165 -2.34 -2.57 -10.81
N SER A 166 -3.21 -3.52 -10.66
CA SER A 166 -4.66 -3.39 -10.79
C SER A 166 -5.37 -4.07 -9.62
N THR A 167 -6.68 -3.97 -9.60
CA THR A 167 -7.51 -4.70 -8.66
C THR A 167 -8.43 -5.62 -9.45
N ALA A 168 -8.34 -6.91 -9.20
CA ALA A 168 -9.23 -7.89 -9.78
C ALA A 168 -10.51 -8.00 -8.94
N PHE A 169 -11.66 -7.99 -9.60
CA PHE A 169 -12.97 -8.20 -8.98
C PHE A 169 -13.55 -9.52 -9.48
N ALA A 170 -13.86 -10.41 -8.55
CA ALA A 170 -14.60 -11.62 -8.90
C ALA A 170 -16.12 -11.33 -8.79
N PRO A 171 -16.92 -11.73 -9.78
CA PRO A 171 -18.37 -11.62 -9.65
C PRO A 171 -18.88 -12.53 -8.53
N VAL A 172 -19.82 -12.03 -7.74
CA VAL A 172 -20.46 -12.80 -6.67
C VAL A 172 -21.38 -13.86 -7.30
N THR A 173 -21.27 -15.10 -6.88
CA THR A 173 -22.07 -16.20 -7.43
C THR A 173 -23.57 -15.91 -7.34
N ARG A 174 -24.04 -15.34 -6.24
CA ARG A 174 -25.43 -14.93 -6.05
C ARG A 174 -25.87 -13.74 -6.91
N ALA A 175 -24.96 -12.90 -7.39
CA ALA A 175 -25.31 -11.79 -8.27
C ALA A 175 -25.90 -12.28 -9.60
N PHE A 176 -25.44 -13.43 -10.10
CA PHE A 176 -26.02 -14.06 -11.29
C PHE A 176 -27.41 -14.60 -11.03
N ASP A 177 -27.66 -15.20 -9.87
CA ASP A 177 -28.98 -15.73 -9.51
C ASP A 177 -30.00 -14.60 -9.29
N ILE A 178 -29.56 -13.49 -8.68
CA ILE A 178 -30.42 -12.34 -8.42
C ILE A 178 -30.72 -11.57 -9.71
N SER A 179 -29.75 -11.37 -10.57
CA SER A 179 -29.97 -10.67 -11.85
C SER A 179 -30.91 -11.45 -12.78
N ALA A 180 -30.93 -12.78 -12.67
CA ALA A 180 -31.86 -13.63 -13.41
C ALA A 180 -33.28 -13.61 -12.86
N GLN A 181 -33.45 -13.34 -11.55
CA GLN A 181 -34.75 -13.39 -10.86
C GLN A 181 -35.37 -12.01 -10.60
N THR A 182 -34.56 -10.96 -10.58
CA THR A 182 -35.01 -9.60 -10.26
C THR A 182 -34.40 -8.59 -11.24
N PRO A 183 -35.10 -8.28 -12.34
CA PRO A 183 -34.64 -7.25 -13.28
C PRO A 183 -34.48 -5.91 -12.57
N GLY A 184 -33.27 -5.36 -12.54
CA GLY A 184 -32.95 -4.10 -11.88
C GLY A 184 -32.16 -4.21 -10.57
N ALA A 185 -31.89 -5.40 -10.06
CA ALA A 185 -30.89 -5.60 -9.00
C ALA A 185 -29.50 -5.36 -9.60
N GLY A 186 -28.94 -4.18 -9.34
CA GLY A 186 -27.61 -3.81 -9.82
C GLY A 186 -26.52 -4.42 -8.94
N VAL A 187 -25.54 -5.04 -9.55
CA VAL A 187 -24.26 -5.30 -8.88
C VAL A 187 -23.54 -3.96 -8.80
N ASP A 188 -23.37 -3.41 -7.60
CA ASP A 188 -22.51 -2.24 -7.43
C ASP A 188 -21.05 -2.69 -7.66
N VAL A 189 -20.38 -2.08 -8.63
CA VAL A 189 -18.95 -2.27 -8.92
C VAL A 189 -18.03 -2.01 -7.72
N ARG A 190 -18.58 -1.51 -6.61
CA ARG A 190 -17.87 -1.27 -5.35
C ARG A 190 -17.80 -2.50 -4.44
N GLY A 191 -18.19 -3.66 -4.94
CA GLY A 191 -18.07 -4.90 -4.17
C GLY A 191 -19.15 -5.13 -3.12
N VAL A 192 -20.23 -4.38 -3.18
CA VAL A 192 -21.41 -4.57 -2.31
C VAL A 192 -22.59 -4.94 -3.17
N THR A 193 -23.14 -6.13 -2.97
CA THR A 193 -24.39 -6.53 -3.60
C THR A 193 -25.53 -6.27 -2.63
N ILE A 194 -26.47 -5.41 -3.01
CA ILE A 194 -27.71 -5.15 -2.26
C ILE A 194 -28.81 -5.93 -2.94
N TYR A 195 -29.44 -6.84 -2.22
CA TYR A 195 -30.64 -7.53 -2.70
C TYR A 195 -31.80 -7.45 -1.70
N HIS A 196 -32.98 -7.45 -2.25
CA HIS A 196 -34.23 -7.57 -1.45
C HIS A 196 -34.68 -9.01 -1.46
N GLU A 197 -34.67 -9.65 -0.32
CA GLU A 197 -35.39 -10.93 -0.13
C GLU A 197 -36.80 -10.63 0.31
N ALA A 198 -37.77 -11.05 -0.49
CA ALA A 198 -39.18 -10.97 -0.12
C ALA A 198 -39.53 -12.12 0.84
N GLY A 199 -39.26 -11.91 2.11
CA GLY A 199 -39.75 -12.82 3.16
C GLY A 199 -41.24 -12.66 3.41
N ASN A 200 -41.89 -13.70 3.95
CA ASN A 200 -43.33 -13.79 4.21
C ASN A 200 -43.87 -12.75 5.23
N ALA A 201 -43.08 -11.86 5.78
CA ALA A 201 -43.50 -10.96 6.86
C ALA A 201 -42.93 -9.53 6.78
N GLY A 202 -42.46 -9.09 5.64
CA GLY A 202 -41.94 -7.72 5.53
C GLY A 202 -40.71 -7.64 4.66
N ARG A 203 -40.37 -6.43 4.25
CA ARG A 203 -39.19 -6.18 3.46
C ARG A 203 -37.95 -6.33 4.35
N GLU A 204 -37.27 -7.44 4.23
CA GLU A 204 -35.96 -7.61 4.81
C GLU A 204 -34.94 -7.16 3.78
N LEU A 205 -34.16 -6.16 4.13
CA LEU A 205 -33.04 -5.68 3.33
C LEU A 205 -31.80 -6.44 3.78
N THR A 206 -31.40 -7.45 3.05
CA THR A 206 -30.14 -8.12 3.32
C THR A 206 -29.04 -7.49 2.45
N VAL A 207 -28.03 -6.93 3.08
CA VAL A 207 -26.85 -6.40 2.42
C VAL A 207 -25.74 -7.43 2.58
N GLU A 208 -25.38 -8.08 1.51
CA GLU A 208 -24.24 -9.00 1.48
C GLU A 208 -23.05 -8.35 0.78
N ALA A 209 -21.98 -8.15 1.52
CA ALA A 209 -20.70 -7.78 0.94
C ALA A 209 -19.93 -9.06 0.64
N GLN A 210 -19.92 -9.49 -0.59
CA GLN A 210 -19.29 -10.74 -1.00
C GLN A 210 -18.25 -10.56 -2.13
N VAL A 211 -17.80 -9.35 -2.39
CA VAL A 211 -16.69 -9.20 -3.32
C VAL A 211 -15.46 -8.92 -2.49
N ASN A 212 -14.54 -9.86 -2.47
CA ASN A 212 -13.18 -9.60 -2.05
C ASN A 212 -12.42 -9.14 -3.30
N PRO A 213 -12.28 -7.82 -3.52
CA PRO A 213 -11.38 -7.35 -4.52
C PRO A 213 -9.98 -7.81 -4.14
N MET A 214 -9.31 -8.50 -5.05
CA MET A 214 -7.93 -8.93 -4.83
C MET A 214 -6.99 -7.96 -5.53
N PRO A 215 -5.95 -7.47 -4.85
CA PRO A 215 -4.86 -6.79 -5.51
C PRO A 215 -4.26 -7.70 -6.58
N ASP A 216 -3.93 -7.10 -7.71
CA ASP A 216 -3.21 -7.74 -8.80
C ASP A 216 -2.00 -6.86 -9.14
N PRO A 217 -0.93 -6.92 -8.31
CA PRO A 217 0.25 -6.11 -8.49
C PRO A 217 1.06 -6.59 -9.70
N ASP A 218 1.64 -5.63 -10.42
CA ASP A 218 2.59 -5.93 -11.48
C ASP A 218 4.00 -6.10 -10.88
N GLU A 219 4.41 -7.33 -10.63
CA GLU A 219 5.71 -7.65 -10.02
C GLU A 219 6.89 -7.07 -10.80
N GLN A 220 6.72 -6.83 -12.11
CA GLN A 220 7.72 -6.24 -12.97
C GLN A 220 7.87 -4.73 -12.78
N LYS A 221 6.92 -4.07 -12.12
CA LYS A 221 6.91 -2.63 -11.85
C LYS A 221 7.07 -2.29 -10.38
N MET A 222 6.97 -3.29 -9.51
CA MET A 222 7.21 -3.08 -8.09
C MET A 222 8.71 -3.05 -7.81
N TYR A 223 9.15 -2.06 -7.05
CA TYR A 223 10.48 -1.98 -6.48
C TYR A 223 10.37 -1.46 -5.06
N VAL A 224 10.82 -2.25 -4.10
CA VAL A 224 10.66 -1.96 -2.68
C VAL A 224 11.97 -2.08 -1.95
N ILE A 225 12.20 -1.17 -1.04
CA ILE A 225 13.33 -1.13 -0.14
C ILE A 225 12.82 -1.34 1.29
N ASP A 226 13.37 -2.34 1.97
CA ASP A 226 13.17 -2.53 3.40
C ASP A 226 14.24 -1.74 4.14
N ALA A 227 13.84 -0.65 4.76
CA ALA A 227 14.73 0.26 5.47
C ALA A 227 15.09 -0.21 6.89
N GLY A 228 14.45 -1.26 7.39
CA GLY A 228 14.71 -1.81 8.73
C GLY A 228 14.33 -0.90 9.90
N VAL A 229 13.53 0.17 9.69
CA VAL A 229 13.17 1.19 10.70
C VAL A 229 12.01 0.76 11.58
#